data_530579e1d60dea6e4ae59b5511c45517
#
_entry.id   530579e1d60dea6e4ae59b5511c45517
#
_cell.length_a   1.000
_cell.length_b   1.000
_cell.length_c   1.000
_cell.angle_alpha   90.00
_cell.angle_beta   90.00
_cell.angle_gamma   90.00
#
_symmetry.space_group_name_H-M   'P 1'
#
loop_
_entity.id
_entity.type
_entity.pdbx_description
1 polymer ?
#
loop_
_entity_poly.entity_id
_entity_poly.type
_entity_poly.pdbx_seq_one_letter_code
_entity_poly.pdbx_strand_id
1 'polypeptide(L)'
;GADFGPVAFHQVVQRLREDGMPARLANYSLAAMAAQAGRFQLPDGDPRSALSTCRHGLHTDLDGLIAYERDIAKGLGVSRSGEQLAEVELGTDGSIAALLTDQGGRLEAHVYIDCSGTPARLVAKLAGSRWQNWSPGLGCNRLLSASVATPQAPLPYSHAEAMPWGWLQYLPMQGRTVLNAIYRDDLASEENIRQHIAQFAEDSDVSLAGPLELEFGRRQNPWVENCVALGASAALIDPVGVTNLHLLQAGIDRLLRLLPGDASMDVVAAEYNRQTAAELTHARDFALLHYRLNGREGEPLWDQARKAAVPATLGYKLQLYANLGRVAMYDFEPIEEIAWINLFDEQGVQPRSLHPIAQGVGAEHLKEHAEKVRSALMNTLTGMPSHAEFLSRVKSQFTNH
;
A
#
# COMPACT_ATOMS: atom_id res chain seq x y z
N GLY A 1 11.27 8.04 -16.39
CA GLY A 1 12.27 8.59 -17.34
C GLY A 1 13.49 7.68 -17.45
N ALA A 2 14.34 7.96 -18.41
CA ALA A 2 15.60 7.24 -18.62
C ALA A 2 16.76 8.07 -18.06
N ASP A 3 17.64 7.43 -17.30
CA ASP A 3 18.79 8.06 -16.69
C ASP A 3 19.75 8.67 -17.74
N PHE A 4 20.46 9.71 -17.35
CA PHE A 4 21.48 10.33 -18.17
C PHE A 4 22.87 9.88 -17.70
N GLY A 5 23.39 8.81 -18.29
CA GLY A 5 24.61 8.17 -17.79
C GLY A 5 24.45 7.74 -16.32
N PRO A 6 25.32 8.21 -15.41
CA PRO A 6 25.20 7.90 -13.98
C PRO A 6 24.22 8.82 -13.21
N VAL A 7 23.57 9.77 -13.89
CA VAL A 7 22.63 10.72 -13.27
C VAL A 7 21.21 10.15 -13.36
N ALA A 8 20.61 9.90 -12.21
CA ALA A 8 19.24 9.45 -12.12
C ALA A 8 18.28 10.49 -12.71
N PHE A 9 17.23 10.03 -13.42
CA PHE A 9 16.38 10.93 -14.19
C PHE A 9 15.67 12.01 -13.35
N HIS A 10 15.31 11.70 -12.12
CA HIS A 10 14.71 12.70 -11.22
C HIS A 10 15.65 13.89 -10.96
N GLN A 11 16.97 13.65 -10.92
CA GLN A 11 17.97 14.75 -10.78
C GLN A 11 18.13 15.54 -12.09
N VAL A 12 17.93 14.91 -13.24
CA VAL A 12 17.80 15.65 -14.51
C VAL A 12 16.62 16.61 -14.44
N VAL A 13 15.45 16.14 -14.00
CA VAL A 13 14.25 16.99 -13.84
C VAL A 13 14.48 18.13 -12.86
N GLN A 14 15.12 17.85 -11.72
CA GLN A 14 15.48 18.89 -10.74
C GLN A 14 16.43 19.93 -11.32
N ARG A 15 17.44 19.51 -12.09
CA ARG A 15 18.36 20.43 -12.77
C ARG A 15 17.63 21.32 -13.78
N LEU A 16 16.72 20.76 -14.56
CA LEU A 16 15.90 21.53 -15.49
C LEU A 16 15.07 22.61 -14.78
N ARG A 17 14.57 22.33 -13.58
CA ARG A 17 13.84 23.33 -12.74
C ARG A 17 14.78 24.46 -12.26
N GLU A 18 16.00 24.12 -11.83
CA GLU A 18 17.00 25.14 -11.46
C GLU A 18 17.33 26.08 -12.63
N ASP A 19 17.30 25.55 -13.87
CA ASP A 19 17.48 26.34 -15.09
C ASP A 19 16.19 27.06 -15.54
N GLY A 20 15.14 27.09 -14.70
CA GLY A 20 13.90 27.83 -14.93
C GLY A 20 12.86 27.11 -15.79
N MET A 21 13.03 25.83 -16.10
CA MET A 21 12.06 25.07 -16.90
C MET A 21 10.97 24.44 -16.01
N PRO A 22 9.69 24.52 -16.37
CA PRO A 22 8.60 23.93 -15.61
C PRO A 22 8.53 22.40 -15.84
N ALA A 23 9.48 21.65 -15.27
CA ALA A 23 9.55 20.21 -15.41
C ALA A 23 8.92 19.48 -14.20
N ARG A 24 8.06 18.49 -14.44
CA ARG A 24 7.46 17.61 -13.42
C ARG A 24 7.80 16.17 -13.74
N LEU A 25 8.15 15.36 -12.72
CA LEU A 25 8.47 13.94 -12.89
C LEU A 25 7.34 13.16 -13.56
N ALA A 26 6.10 13.46 -13.22
CA ALA A 26 4.90 12.84 -13.81
C ALA A 26 4.85 12.96 -15.35
N ASN A 27 5.42 14.03 -15.93
CA ASN A 27 5.45 14.24 -17.37
C ASN A 27 6.45 13.34 -18.11
N TYR A 28 7.24 12.58 -17.36
CA TYR A 28 8.26 11.64 -17.84
C TYR A 28 8.00 10.22 -17.34
N SER A 29 6.80 9.93 -16.87
CA SER A 29 6.34 8.61 -16.48
C SER A 29 5.19 8.17 -17.39
N LEU A 30 5.40 7.10 -18.17
CA LEU A 30 4.34 6.59 -19.06
C LEU A 30 3.10 6.21 -18.26
N ALA A 31 3.26 5.58 -17.10
CA ALA A 31 2.14 5.21 -16.23
C ALA A 31 1.33 6.44 -15.76
N ALA A 32 2.01 7.51 -15.32
CA ALA A 32 1.34 8.74 -14.89
C ALA A 32 0.63 9.46 -16.05
N MET A 33 1.30 9.53 -17.20
CA MET A 33 0.72 10.14 -18.42
C MET A 33 -0.49 9.33 -18.94
N ALA A 34 -0.39 8.00 -18.93
CA ALA A 34 -1.50 7.12 -19.33
C ALA A 34 -2.68 7.24 -18.36
N ALA A 35 -2.43 7.26 -17.06
CA ALA A 35 -3.46 7.47 -16.04
C ALA A 35 -4.20 8.80 -16.26
N GLN A 36 -3.48 9.91 -16.43
CA GLN A 36 -4.08 11.22 -16.69
C GLN A 36 -4.88 11.27 -17.99
N ALA A 37 -4.46 10.52 -19.01
CA ALA A 37 -5.16 10.43 -20.29
C ALA A 37 -6.30 9.38 -20.30
N GLY A 38 -6.58 8.70 -19.19
CA GLY A 38 -7.60 7.64 -19.12
C GLY A 38 -7.27 6.42 -20.00
N ARG A 39 -5.97 6.15 -20.23
CA ARG A 39 -5.47 5.10 -21.11
C ARG A 39 -4.80 4.00 -20.29
N PHE A 40 -4.87 2.78 -20.81
CA PHE A 40 -4.21 1.63 -20.17
C PHE A 40 -3.81 0.59 -21.19
N GLN A 41 -2.63 0.00 -20.98
CA GLN A 41 -2.15 -1.18 -21.68
C GLN A 41 -1.23 -1.98 -20.76
N LEU A 42 -1.27 -3.30 -20.86
CA LEU A 42 -0.34 -4.17 -20.13
C LEU A 42 1.09 -3.91 -20.59
N PRO A 43 2.06 -3.99 -19.68
CA PRO A 43 3.48 -3.94 -20.05
C PRO A 43 3.82 -5.05 -21.03
N ASP A 44 4.77 -4.78 -21.90
CA ASP A 44 5.33 -5.78 -22.80
C ASP A 44 6.69 -6.28 -22.27
N GLY A 45 7.20 -7.36 -22.88
CA GLY A 45 8.49 -7.96 -22.52
C GLY A 45 9.69 -7.37 -23.25
N ASP A 46 9.51 -6.39 -24.17
CA ASP A 46 10.64 -5.79 -24.90
C ASP A 46 11.28 -4.65 -24.08
N PRO A 47 12.51 -4.83 -23.56
CA PRO A 47 13.16 -3.81 -22.73
C PRO A 47 13.44 -2.49 -23.48
N ARG A 48 13.30 -2.46 -24.81
CA ARG A 48 13.44 -1.25 -25.61
C ARG A 48 12.12 -0.47 -25.73
N SER A 49 11.03 -1.11 -25.37
CA SER A 49 9.69 -0.48 -25.36
C SER A 49 9.48 0.34 -24.08
N ALA A 50 8.91 1.53 -24.23
CA ALA A 50 8.50 2.31 -23.05
C ALA A 50 7.42 1.60 -22.24
N LEU A 51 6.61 0.70 -22.83
CA LEU A 51 5.62 -0.12 -22.11
C LEU A 51 6.24 -1.08 -21.11
N SER A 52 7.47 -1.56 -21.34
CA SER A 52 8.17 -2.42 -20.38
C SER A 52 8.45 -1.75 -19.04
N THR A 53 8.42 -0.41 -19.00
CA THR A 53 8.60 0.37 -17.76
C THR A 53 7.30 0.53 -16.95
N CYS A 54 6.16 0.18 -17.53
CA CYS A 54 4.87 0.27 -16.86
C CYS A 54 4.71 -0.88 -15.86
N ARG A 55 4.09 -0.56 -14.74
CA ARG A 55 3.57 -1.52 -13.78
C ARG A 55 2.08 -1.28 -13.60
N HIS A 56 1.34 -2.28 -13.20
CA HIS A 56 -0.07 -2.18 -12.94
C HIS A 56 -0.44 -2.91 -11.66
N GLY A 57 -1.50 -2.44 -11.03
CA GLY A 57 -2.18 -3.13 -9.94
C GLY A 57 -3.58 -3.56 -10.40
N LEU A 58 -4.27 -4.23 -9.51
CA LEU A 58 -5.65 -4.66 -9.71
C LEU A 58 -6.53 -4.05 -8.63
N HIS A 59 -7.68 -3.51 -9.02
CA HIS A 59 -8.79 -3.28 -8.10
C HIS A 59 -9.63 -4.54 -8.09
N THR A 60 -9.68 -5.22 -6.97
CA THR A 60 -10.31 -6.54 -6.85
C THR A 60 -11.53 -6.45 -5.94
N ASP A 61 -12.63 -7.07 -6.37
CA ASP A 61 -13.76 -7.32 -5.49
C ASP A 61 -13.35 -8.37 -4.45
N LEU A 62 -13.32 -7.96 -3.19
CA LEU A 62 -12.82 -8.80 -2.10
C LEU A 62 -13.72 -10.02 -1.88
N ASP A 63 -15.04 -9.88 -1.98
CA ASP A 63 -15.96 -11.00 -1.81
C ASP A 63 -15.80 -12.03 -2.93
N GLY A 64 -15.66 -11.56 -4.17
CA GLY A 64 -15.37 -12.41 -5.32
C GLY A 64 -14.01 -13.12 -5.19
N LEU A 65 -12.97 -12.41 -4.73
CA LEU A 65 -11.65 -13.00 -4.48
C LEU A 65 -11.73 -14.09 -3.40
N ILE A 66 -12.39 -13.81 -2.28
CA ILE A 66 -12.57 -14.77 -1.17
C ILE A 66 -13.33 -16.02 -1.66
N ALA A 67 -14.36 -15.85 -2.48
CA ALA A 67 -15.11 -16.97 -3.04
C ALA A 67 -14.20 -17.85 -3.94
N TYR A 68 -13.46 -17.21 -4.82
CA TYR A 68 -12.51 -17.88 -5.72
C TYR A 68 -11.43 -18.66 -4.97
N GLU A 69 -10.79 -18.04 -3.97
CA GLU A 69 -9.76 -18.66 -3.13
C GLU A 69 -10.32 -19.85 -2.32
N ARG A 70 -11.57 -19.75 -1.85
CA ARG A 70 -12.25 -20.85 -1.16
C ARG A 70 -12.48 -22.07 -2.06
N ASP A 71 -12.84 -21.84 -3.31
CA ASP A 71 -13.04 -22.92 -4.28
C ASP A 71 -11.71 -23.62 -4.60
N ILE A 72 -10.64 -22.86 -4.76
CA ILE A 72 -9.28 -23.41 -4.92
C ILE A 72 -8.90 -24.26 -3.69
N ALA A 73 -9.04 -23.70 -2.50
CA ALA A 73 -8.68 -24.37 -1.26
C ALA A 73 -9.45 -25.70 -1.10
N LYS A 74 -10.74 -25.70 -1.41
CA LYS A 74 -11.57 -26.92 -1.41
C LYS A 74 -11.06 -27.95 -2.43
N GLY A 75 -10.69 -27.52 -3.63
CA GLY A 75 -10.11 -28.36 -4.67
C GLY A 75 -8.78 -29.00 -4.26
N LEU A 76 -8.03 -28.33 -3.39
CA LEU A 76 -6.77 -28.80 -2.81
C LEU A 76 -6.97 -29.68 -1.55
N GLY A 77 -8.21 -29.96 -1.15
CA GLY A 77 -8.52 -30.81 0.01
C GLY A 77 -8.45 -30.10 1.36
N VAL A 78 -8.46 -28.76 1.37
CA VAL A 78 -8.51 -27.99 2.63
C VAL A 78 -9.89 -28.14 3.26
N SER A 79 -9.92 -28.61 4.50
CA SER A 79 -11.15 -28.73 5.30
C SER A 79 -11.55 -27.38 5.91
N ARG A 80 -12.84 -27.08 5.87
CA ARG A 80 -13.41 -25.88 6.50
C ARG A 80 -14.39 -26.27 7.59
N SER A 81 -14.17 -25.78 8.82
CA SER A 81 -15.17 -25.81 9.88
C SER A 81 -15.96 -24.51 9.92
N GLY A 82 -17.24 -24.60 10.22
CA GLY A 82 -18.11 -23.46 10.53
C GLY A 82 -18.19 -23.14 12.01
N GLU A 83 -17.52 -23.91 12.84
CA GLU A 83 -17.51 -23.76 14.30
C GLU A 83 -16.75 -22.48 14.72
N GLN A 84 -17.15 -21.91 15.85
CA GLN A 84 -16.48 -20.72 16.40
C GLN A 84 -15.42 -21.15 17.41
N LEU A 85 -14.29 -20.43 17.41
CA LEU A 85 -13.27 -20.58 18.45
C LEU A 85 -13.85 -20.15 19.81
N ALA A 86 -13.93 -21.08 20.75
CA ALA A 86 -14.33 -20.84 22.13
C ALA A 86 -13.14 -20.57 23.04
N GLU A 87 -12.08 -21.41 22.96
CA GLU A 87 -10.90 -21.31 23.83
C GLU A 87 -9.62 -21.76 23.12
N VAL A 88 -8.50 -21.20 23.56
CA VAL A 88 -7.14 -21.60 23.16
C VAL A 88 -6.49 -22.31 24.33
N GLU A 89 -6.26 -23.60 24.20
CA GLU A 89 -5.56 -24.40 25.20
C GLU A 89 -4.05 -24.29 24.98
N LEU A 90 -3.31 -23.91 26.02
CA LEU A 90 -1.87 -23.80 25.98
C LEU A 90 -1.18 -25.02 26.59
N GLY A 91 -0.10 -25.47 25.97
CA GLY A 91 0.79 -26.47 26.52
C GLY A 91 1.65 -25.94 27.68
N THR A 92 2.32 -26.84 28.34
CA THR A 92 3.23 -26.51 29.46
C THR A 92 4.48 -25.74 28.99
N ASP A 93 4.79 -25.82 27.71
CA ASP A 93 5.88 -25.12 27.01
C ASP A 93 5.46 -23.72 26.51
N GLY A 94 4.19 -23.34 26.69
CA GLY A 94 3.64 -22.07 26.27
C GLY A 94 3.14 -22.05 24.82
N SER A 95 3.28 -23.15 24.06
CA SER A 95 2.73 -23.29 22.73
C SER A 95 1.22 -23.55 22.75
N ILE A 96 0.53 -23.45 21.62
CA ILE A 96 -0.89 -23.83 21.48
C ILE A 96 -0.94 -25.36 21.39
N ALA A 97 -1.58 -26.00 22.38
CA ALA A 97 -1.84 -27.44 22.38
C ALA A 97 -3.06 -27.79 21.54
N ALA A 98 -4.15 -27.01 21.66
CA ALA A 98 -5.36 -27.22 20.86
C ALA A 98 -6.22 -25.94 20.79
N LEU A 99 -7.10 -25.92 19.80
CA LEU A 99 -8.21 -24.96 19.72
C LEU A 99 -9.51 -25.69 20.08
N LEU A 100 -10.24 -25.15 21.03
CA LEU A 100 -11.55 -25.67 21.44
C LEU A 100 -12.64 -24.85 20.76
N THR A 101 -13.65 -25.53 20.22
CA THR A 101 -14.76 -24.92 19.51
C THR A 101 -16.03 -24.84 20.38
N ASP A 102 -16.95 -23.98 20.01
CA ASP A 102 -18.27 -23.80 20.68
C ASP A 102 -19.18 -25.04 20.58
N GLN A 103 -18.86 -25.98 19.65
CA GLN A 103 -19.58 -27.23 19.48
C GLN A 103 -18.87 -28.43 20.14
N GLY A 104 -17.83 -28.18 20.93
CA GLY A 104 -17.08 -29.20 21.65
C GLY A 104 -15.98 -29.89 20.80
N GLY A 105 -15.69 -29.36 19.61
CA GLY A 105 -14.57 -29.82 18.79
C GLY A 105 -13.23 -29.45 19.45
N ARG A 106 -12.20 -30.29 19.21
CA ARG A 106 -10.82 -30.07 19.63
C ARG A 106 -9.92 -30.23 18.41
N LEU A 107 -9.24 -29.15 18.03
CA LEU A 107 -8.38 -29.09 16.84
C LEU A 107 -6.92 -28.96 17.26
N GLU A 108 -6.12 -29.95 16.88
CA GLU A 108 -4.68 -29.97 17.13
C GLU A 108 -3.93 -29.77 15.82
N ALA A 109 -2.83 -29.02 15.85
CA ALA A 109 -1.95 -28.78 14.71
C ALA A 109 -0.51 -28.52 15.17
N HIS A 110 0.45 -28.76 14.28
CA HIS A 110 1.85 -28.43 14.54
C HIS A 110 2.10 -26.92 14.45
N VAL A 111 1.38 -26.22 13.56
CA VAL A 111 1.47 -24.77 13.35
C VAL A 111 0.07 -24.21 13.22
N TYR A 112 -0.18 -23.10 13.90
CA TYR A 112 -1.42 -22.34 13.83
C TYR A 112 -1.16 -21.00 13.13
N ILE A 113 -2.06 -20.63 12.22
CA ILE A 113 -1.97 -19.32 11.53
C ILE A 113 -3.15 -18.48 12.00
N ASP A 114 -2.86 -17.38 12.67
CA ASP A 114 -3.85 -16.45 13.19
C ASP A 114 -4.17 -15.39 12.13
N CYS A 115 -5.32 -15.52 11.48
CA CYS A 115 -5.90 -14.54 10.58
C CYS A 115 -7.19 -13.94 11.14
N SER A 116 -7.37 -13.93 12.47
CA SER A 116 -8.63 -13.52 13.12
C SER A 116 -8.84 -12.00 13.18
N GLY A 117 -7.99 -11.23 12.52
CA GLY A 117 -8.06 -9.77 12.48
C GLY A 117 -7.45 -9.11 13.71
N THR A 118 -7.79 -7.84 13.96
CA THR A 118 -7.23 -7.06 15.07
C THR A 118 -7.35 -7.71 16.46
N PRO A 119 -8.40 -8.50 16.78
CA PRO A 119 -8.45 -9.23 18.05
C PRO A 119 -7.32 -10.25 18.24
N ALA A 120 -6.75 -10.76 17.14
CA ALA A 120 -5.65 -11.71 17.12
C ALA A 120 -5.84 -12.84 18.14
N ARG A 121 -6.94 -13.60 17.97
CA ARG A 121 -7.51 -14.50 18.97
C ARG A 121 -6.59 -15.61 19.44
N LEU A 122 -5.58 -15.97 18.62
CA LEU A 122 -4.59 -16.99 18.95
C LEU A 122 -3.32 -16.36 19.49
N VAL A 123 -2.63 -15.59 18.68
CA VAL A 123 -1.30 -15.06 19.00
C VAL A 123 -1.30 -14.11 20.19
N ALA A 124 -2.41 -13.40 20.45
CA ALA A 124 -2.55 -12.53 21.61
C ALA A 124 -2.57 -13.28 22.96
N LYS A 125 -2.79 -14.61 22.94
CA LYS A 125 -2.72 -15.47 24.13
C LYS A 125 -1.30 -15.89 24.49
N LEU A 126 -0.36 -15.73 23.55
CA LEU A 126 1.01 -16.18 23.69
C LEU A 126 1.91 -15.09 24.31
N ALA A 127 2.79 -15.50 25.21
CA ALA A 127 3.78 -14.59 25.79
C ALA A 127 4.74 -14.09 24.70
N GLY A 128 5.05 -12.77 24.70
CA GLY A 128 5.97 -12.18 23.72
C GLY A 128 5.32 -11.56 22.49
N SER A 129 4.02 -11.76 22.25
CA SER A 129 3.29 -11.12 21.15
C SER A 129 2.61 -9.82 21.59
N ARG A 130 3.40 -8.80 21.93
CA ARG A 130 2.88 -7.50 22.35
C ARG A 130 2.54 -6.64 21.14
N TRP A 131 1.45 -5.86 21.25
CA TRP A 131 1.10 -4.84 20.27
C TRP A 131 1.95 -3.59 20.47
N GLN A 132 2.53 -3.08 19.40
CA GLN A 132 3.25 -1.82 19.33
C GLN A 132 2.36 -0.81 18.62
N ASN A 133 1.77 0.11 19.36
CA ASN A 133 0.85 1.12 18.84
C ASN A 133 1.61 2.22 18.09
N TRP A 134 1.19 2.50 16.85
CA TRP A 134 1.71 3.55 15.97
C TRP A 134 0.71 4.67 15.69
N SER A 135 -0.53 4.54 16.19
CA SER A 135 -1.60 5.52 15.97
C SER A 135 -1.23 6.97 16.33
N PRO A 136 -0.43 7.26 17.37
CA PRO A 136 -0.06 8.64 17.68
C PRO A 136 0.64 9.40 16.55
N GLY A 137 1.27 8.68 15.61
CA GLY A 137 1.92 9.29 14.43
C GLY A 137 1.03 9.38 13.20
N LEU A 138 0.02 8.51 13.09
CA LEU A 138 -0.82 8.35 11.90
C LEU A 138 -2.20 9.03 12.00
N GLY A 139 -2.52 9.65 13.11
CA GLY A 139 -3.59 10.64 13.27
C GLY A 139 -5.05 10.18 13.13
N CYS A 140 -5.37 9.18 12.33
CA CYS A 140 -6.75 8.70 12.10
C CYS A 140 -7.05 7.44 12.94
N ASN A 141 -8.34 7.23 13.29
CA ASN A 141 -8.74 6.12 14.16
C ASN A 141 -10.06 5.45 13.75
N ARG A 142 -10.66 5.85 12.62
CA ARG A 142 -11.91 5.29 12.10
C ARG A 142 -11.82 5.05 10.60
N LEU A 143 -12.54 4.03 10.12
CA LEU A 143 -12.76 3.75 8.70
C LEU A 143 -14.26 3.57 8.45
N LEU A 144 -14.82 4.37 7.56
CA LEU A 144 -16.13 4.15 6.96
C LEU A 144 -15.95 3.85 5.47
N SER A 145 -16.44 2.71 5.03
CA SER A 145 -16.41 2.33 3.61
C SER A 145 -17.78 2.50 2.98
N ALA A 146 -17.79 2.92 1.71
CA ALA A 146 -19.00 3.00 0.90
C ALA A 146 -18.75 2.40 -0.48
N SER A 147 -19.78 1.77 -1.03
CA SER A 147 -19.82 1.35 -2.43
C SER A 147 -20.92 2.15 -3.13
N VAL A 148 -20.52 2.97 -4.09
CA VAL A 148 -21.41 3.86 -4.85
C VAL A 148 -21.53 3.34 -6.26
N ALA A 149 -22.74 3.11 -6.75
CA ALA A 149 -22.98 2.72 -8.13
C ALA A 149 -22.44 3.78 -9.09
N THR A 150 -21.61 3.37 -10.04
CA THR A 150 -20.96 4.28 -11.00
C THR A 150 -21.05 3.65 -12.38
N PRO A 151 -21.97 4.12 -13.24
CA PRO A 151 -22.19 3.52 -14.57
C PRO A 151 -21.07 3.84 -15.56
N GLN A 152 -20.25 4.85 -15.30
CA GLN A 152 -19.15 5.24 -16.16
C GLN A 152 -18.02 4.20 -16.12
N ALA A 153 -17.22 4.16 -17.20
CA ALA A 153 -16.02 3.32 -17.20
C ALA A 153 -15.06 3.77 -16.09
N PRO A 154 -14.46 2.82 -15.33
CA PRO A 154 -13.58 3.16 -14.25
C PRO A 154 -12.30 3.85 -14.75
N LEU A 155 -11.79 4.80 -13.96
CA LEU A 155 -10.47 5.39 -14.18
C LEU A 155 -9.39 4.32 -13.99
N PRO A 156 -8.26 4.38 -14.71
CA PRO A 156 -7.17 3.42 -14.59
C PRO A 156 -6.25 3.69 -13.37
N TYR A 157 -6.77 4.32 -12.33
CA TYR A 157 -6.02 4.62 -11.10
C TYR A 157 -6.98 4.84 -9.93
N SER A 158 -6.49 4.57 -8.72
CA SER A 158 -7.07 5.06 -7.48
C SER A 158 -6.46 6.41 -7.10
N HIS A 159 -7.18 7.20 -6.33
CA HIS A 159 -6.60 8.39 -5.73
C HIS A 159 -7.02 8.55 -4.27
N ALA A 160 -6.25 9.33 -3.52
CA ALA A 160 -6.55 9.70 -2.16
C ALA A 160 -6.58 11.22 -2.04
N GLU A 161 -7.57 11.73 -1.36
CA GLU A 161 -7.78 13.15 -1.15
C GLU A 161 -7.69 13.48 0.34
N ALA A 162 -6.82 14.44 0.70
CA ALA A 162 -6.70 14.90 2.06
C ALA A 162 -7.90 15.79 2.42
N MET A 163 -8.55 15.46 3.55
CA MET A 163 -9.73 16.15 4.10
C MET A 163 -9.39 16.78 5.44
N PRO A 164 -10.14 17.79 5.93
CA PRO A 164 -9.88 18.37 7.24
C PRO A 164 -9.89 17.38 8.40
N TRP A 165 -10.60 16.28 8.24
CA TRP A 165 -10.82 15.22 9.23
C TRP A 165 -9.99 13.96 9.01
N GLY A 166 -9.27 13.82 7.91
CA GLY A 166 -8.56 12.62 7.53
C GLY A 166 -8.27 12.59 6.04
N TRP A 167 -8.60 11.50 5.39
CA TRP A 167 -8.47 11.37 3.94
C TRP A 167 -9.50 10.40 3.37
N LEU A 168 -9.83 10.61 2.11
CA LEU A 168 -10.80 9.82 1.37
C LEU A 168 -10.10 9.12 0.21
N GLN A 169 -10.21 7.80 0.16
CA GLN A 169 -9.71 6.98 -0.94
C GLN A 169 -10.84 6.67 -1.92
N TYR A 170 -10.53 6.82 -3.19
CA TYR A 170 -11.42 6.48 -4.30
C TYR A 170 -10.84 5.28 -5.06
N LEU A 171 -11.57 4.19 -5.11
CA LEU A 171 -11.20 2.95 -5.79
C LEU A 171 -12.22 2.67 -6.90
N PRO A 172 -11.99 3.17 -8.14
CA PRO A 172 -12.90 2.93 -9.24
C PRO A 172 -12.86 1.46 -9.66
N MET A 173 -14.04 0.85 -9.77
CA MET A 173 -14.25 -0.53 -10.20
C MET A 173 -15.28 -0.56 -11.33
N GLN A 174 -15.45 -1.71 -11.98
CA GLN A 174 -16.51 -1.86 -12.99
C GLN A 174 -17.89 -1.77 -12.33
N GLY A 175 -18.69 -0.76 -12.72
CA GLY A 175 -20.05 -0.54 -12.25
C GLY A 175 -20.18 0.13 -10.88
N ARG A 176 -19.08 0.37 -10.16
CA ARG A 176 -19.10 1.03 -8.85
C ARG A 176 -17.79 1.71 -8.53
N THR A 177 -17.83 2.67 -7.62
CA THR A 177 -16.64 3.23 -6.97
C THR A 177 -16.70 2.92 -5.48
N VAL A 178 -15.62 2.35 -4.93
CA VAL A 178 -15.50 2.16 -3.49
C VAL A 178 -14.81 3.39 -2.90
N LEU A 179 -15.41 3.95 -1.86
CA LEU A 179 -14.91 5.07 -1.09
C LEU A 179 -14.51 4.56 0.30
N ASN A 180 -13.28 4.84 0.72
CA ASN A 180 -12.82 4.55 2.06
C ASN A 180 -12.49 5.88 2.75
N ALA A 181 -13.31 6.31 3.70
CA ALA A 181 -13.03 7.46 4.54
C ALA A 181 -12.27 7.00 5.78
N ILE A 182 -10.99 7.39 5.86
CA ILE A 182 -10.12 7.17 7.01
C ILE A 182 -10.07 8.49 7.78
N TYR A 183 -10.63 8.52 8.98
CA TYR A 183 -10.87 9.78 9.67
C TYR A 183 -10.58 9.71 11.16
N ARG A 184 -10.55 10.88 11.78
CA ARG A 184 -10.41 11.08 13.22
C ARG A 184 -11.76 11.49 13.81
N ASP A 185 -12.29 10.70 14.72
CA ASP A 185 -13.66 10.83 15.23
C ASP A 185 -13.88 12.04 16.15
N ASP A 186 -12.82 12.66 16.66
CA ASP A 186 -12.89 13.94 17.37
C ASP A 186 -12.91 15.16 16.42
N LEU A 187 -12.65 14.98 15.13
CA LEU A 187 -12.70 16.04 14.11
C LEU A 187 -13.93 15.97 13.23
N ALA A 188 -14.49 14.79 13.03
CA ALA A 188 -15.74 14.62 12.29
C ALA A 188 -16.54 13.43 12.83
N SER A 189 -17.85 13.62 12.97
CA SER A 189 -18.77 12.53 13.31
C SER A 189 -18.97 11.60 12.11
N GLU A 190 -19.41 10.37 12.38
CA GLU A 190 -19.82 9.44 11.33
C GLU A 190 -20.87 10.06 10.39
N GLU A 191 -21.81 10.81 10.92
CA GLU A 191 -22.85 11.48 10.14
C GLU A 191 -22.25 12.51 9.14
N ASN A 192 -21.24 13.28 9.56
CA ASN A 192 -20.53 14.18 8.64
C ASN A 192 -19.88 13.42 7.48
N ILE A 193 -19.30 12.24 7.76
CA ILE A 193 -18.68 11.41 6.72
C ILE A 193 -19.74 10.85 5.78
N ARG A 194 -20.86 10.36 6.32
CA ARG A 194 -22.00 9.87 5.52
C ARG A 194 -22.55 10.94 4.59
N GLN A 195 -22.71 12.18 5.09
CA GLN A 195 -23.15 13.32 4.28
C GLN A 195 -22.17 13.64 3.15
N HIS A 196 -20.87 13.57 3.43
CA HIS A 196 -19.85 13.79 2.40
C HIS A 196 -19.90 12.72 1.29
N ILE A 197 -20.05 11.43 1.69
CA ILE A 197 -20.23 10.33 0.74
C ILE A 197 -21.51 10.50 -0.09
N ALA A 198 -22.61 10.91 0.54
CA ALA A 198 -23.87 11.16 -0.16
C ALA A 198 -23.75 12.27 -1.20
N GLN A 199 -22.99 13.33 -0.93
CA GLN A 199 -22.70 14.37 -1.92
C GLN A 199 -21.96 13.84 -3.15
N PHE A 200 -21.01 12.92 -2.96
CA PHE A 200 -20.34 12.25 -4.07
C PHE A 200 -21.27 11.32 -4.85
N ALA A 201 -22.15 10.63 -4.14
CA ALA A 201 -23.06 9.65 -4.75
C ALA A 201 -24.18 10.31 -5.56
N GLU A 202 -24.52 11.58 -5.28
CA GLU A 202 -25.70 12.26 -5.83
C GLU A 202 -26.97 11.43 -5.61
N ASP A 203 -27.59 10.96 -6.69
CA ASP A 203 -28.78 10.08 -6.66
C ASP A 203 -28.45 8.59 -6.84
N SER A 204 -27.15 8.22 -6.81
CA SER A 204 -26.72 6.83 -6.99
C SER A 204 -26.96 5.98 -5.74
N ASP A 205 -27.16 4.68 -5.94
CA ASP A 205 -27.26 3.71 -4.84
C ASP A 205 -25.96 3.64 -4.05
N VAL A 206 -26.07 3.69 -2.71
CA VAL A 206 -24.96 3.64 -1.77
C VAL A 206 -25.15 2.49 -0.79
N SER A 207 -24.14 1.63 -0.70
CA SER A 207 -24.02 0.63 0.34
C SER A 207 -22.88 1.03 1.29
N LEU A 208 -23.14 1.02 2.59
CA LEU A 208 -22.19 1.44 3.63
C LEU A 208 -21.73 0.26 4.48
N ALA A 209 -20.47 0.25 4.88
CA ALA A 209 -19.88 -0.70 5.81
C ALA A 209 -19.01 0.01 6.86
N GLY A 210 -19.14 -0.36 8.11
CA GLY A 210 -18.47 0.26 9.25
C GLY A 210 -19.40 1.20 10.04
N PRO A 211 -18.88 2.12 10.89
CA PRO A 211 -17.47 2.41 11.02
C PRO A 211 -16.67 1.31 11.73
N LEU A 212 -15.44 1.12 11.31
CA LEU A 212 -14.47 0.26 11.98
C LEU A 212 -13.51 1.12 12.80
N GLU A 213 -13.16 0.64 13.98
CA GLU A 213 -12.09 1.24 14.77
C GLU A 213 -10.73 0.82 14.23
N LEU A 214 -9.81 1.79 14.11
CA LEU A 214 -8.46 1.59 13.62
C LEU A 214 -7.47 1.87 14.75
N GLU A 215 -6.70 0.87 15.11
CA GLU A 215 -5.51 1.01 15.95
C GLU A 215 -4.30 0.60 15.11
N PHE A 216 -3.65 1.59 14.50
CA PHE A 216 -2.47 1.34 13.67
C PHE A 216 -1.30 0.87 14.53
N GLY A 217 -0.62 -0.15 14.05
CA GLY A 217 0.48 -0.75 14.77
C GLY A 217 0.88 -2.11 14.23
N ARG A 218 1.70 -2.79 14.99
CA ARG A 218 2.12 -4.16 14.69
C ARG A 218 2.35 -4.97 15.96
N ARG A 219 2.35 -6.27 15.84
CA ARG A 219 2.90 -7.12 16.89
C ARG A 219 4.42 -7.04 16.88
N GLN A 220 5.00 -7.03 18.08
CA GLN A 220 6.44 -7.04 18.23
C GLN A 220 7.04 -8.31 17.62
N ASN A 221 6.41 -9.45 17.91
CA ASN A 221 6.72 -10.75 17.33
C ASN A 221 5.42 -11.35 16.77
N PRO A 222 5.21 -11.31 15.45
CA PRO A 222 4.06 -11.96 14.82
C PRO A 222 4.16 -13.49 14.79
N TRP A 223 5.33 -14.08 14.92
CA TRP A 223 5.53 -15.50 15.12
C TRP A 223 6.03 -15.77 16.54
N VAL A 224 5.21 -16.48 17.31
CA VAL A 224 5.53 -16.89 18.68
C VAL A 224 5.20 -18.36 18.84
N GLU A 225 6.15 -19.17 19.34
CA GLU A 225 6.00 -20.61 19.49
C GLU A 225 5.51 -21.25 18.17
N ASN A 226 4.43 -21.97 18.19
CA ASN A 226 3.82 -22.61 17.02
C ASN A 226 2.69 -21.79 16.38
N CYS A 227 2.61 -20.48 16.64
CA CYS A 227 1.58 -19.60 16.09
C CYS A 227 2.15 -18.42 15.30
N VAL A 228 1.66 -18.23 14.08
CA VAL A 228 2.02 -17.14 13.18
C VAL A 228 0.81 -16.26 12.94
N ALA A 229 0.91 -14.97 13.28
CA ALA A 229 -0.10 -13.97 12.93
C ALA A 229 0.13 -13.46 11.50
N LEU A 230 -0.95 -13.33 10.74
CA LEU A 230 -0.97 -12.75 9.39
C LEU A 230 -2.09 -11.70 9.24
N GLY A 231 -1.90 -10.78 8.31
CA GLY A 231 -2.86 -9.69 8.09
C GLY A 231 -3.04 -8.81 9.32
N ALA A 232 -4.27 -8.41 9.63
CA ALA A 232 -4.57 -7.51 10.75
C ALA A 232 -4.28 -8.12 12.14
N SER A 233 -4.11 -9.45 12.25
CA SER A 233 -3.60 -10.08 13.46
C SER A 233 -2.13 -9.77 13.71
N ALA A 234 -1.34 -9.55 12.67
CA ALA A 234 0.07 -9.20 12.75
C ALA A 234 0.31 -7.69 12.79
N ALA A 235 -0.36 -6.95 11.91
CA ALA A 235 -0.20 -5.50 11.77
C ALA A 235 -1.41 -4.87 11.08
N LEU A 236 -1.68 -3.63 11.44
CA LEU A 236 -2.59 -2.74 10.73
C LEU A 236 -1.87 -1.43 10.46
N ILE A 237 -1.72 -1.08 9.19
CA ILE A 237 -1.05 0.16 8.76
C ILE A 237 -2.06 1.01 8.00
N ASP A 238 -1.92 2.33 8.10
CA ASP A 238 -2.68 3.26 7.29
C ASP A 238 -2.45 2.96 5.79
N PRO A 239 -3.51 2.69 5.00
CA PRO A 239 -3.36 2.22 3.62
C PRO A 239 -3.03 3.33 2.60
N VAL A 240 -2.62 4.52 3.04
CA VAL A 240 -2.32 5.67 2.17
C VAL A 240 -1.12 5.45 1.25
N GLY A 241 -0.63 4.37 0.99
CA GLY A 241 0.47 4.15 0.03
C GLY A 241 0.87 2.69 -0.08
N VAL A 242 0.51 1.89 0.93
CA VAL A 242 0.73 0.44 0.95
C VAL A 242 -0.54 -0.23 1.41
N THR A 243 -1.06 -1.16 0.65
CA THR A 243 -2.28 -1.87 1.04
C THR A 243 -1.96 -2.96 2.08
N ASN A 244 -2.85 -3.13 3.06
CA ASN A 244 -2.74 -4.22 4.02
C ASN A 244 -2.82 -5.61 3.34
N LEU A 245 -3.46 -5.71 2.16
CA LEU A 245 -3.47 -6.93 1.36
C LEU A 245 -2.08 -7.26 0.81
N HIS A 246 -1.33 -6.27 0.34
CA HIS A 246 0.06 -6.49 -0.09
C HIS A 246 0.94 -7.01 1.07
N LEU A 247 0.81 -6.41 2.24
CA LEU A 247 1.56 -6.84 3.43
C LEU A 247 1.17 -8.26 3.89
N LEU A 248 -0.11 -8.63 3.75
CA LEU A 248 -0.58 -10.00 3.99
C LEU A 248 0.08 -10.98 3.02
N GLN A 249 0.07 -10.68 1.71
CA GLN A 249 0.70 -11.53 0.69
C GLN A 249 2.20 -11.68 0.90
N ALA A 250 2.91 -10.59 1.22
CA ALA A 250 4.33 -10.62 1.55
C ALA A 250 4.61 -11.46 2.81
N GLY A 251 3.73 -11.38 3.81
CA GLY A 251 3.80 -12.21 5.02
C GLY A 251 3.61 -13.70 4.72
N ILE A 252 2.67 -14.06 3.84
CA ILE A 252 2.44 -15.44 3.40
C ILE A 252 3.67 -15.96 2.64
N ASP A 253 4.18 -15.19 1.69
CA ASP A 253 5.34 -15.58 0.89
C ASP A 253 6.60 -15.78 1.78
N ARG A 254 6.81 -14.90 2.76
CA ARG A 254 7.86 -15.06 3.77
C ARG A 254 7.68 -16.32 4.61
N LEU A 255 6.45 -16.59 5.06
CA LEU A 255 6.14 -17.79 5.82
C LEU A 255 6.47 -19.05 5.02
N LEU A 256 6.03 -19.11 3.75
CA LEU A 256 6.28 -20.27 2.89
C LEU A 256 7.78 -20.50 2.65
N ARG A 257 8.58 -19.46 2.50
CA ARG A 257 10.03 -19.57 2.34
C ARG A 257 10.77 -19.99 3.62
N LEU A 258 10.19 -19.70 4.77
CA LEU A 258 10.77 -19.96 6.08
C LEU A 258 10.09 -21.12 6.82
N LEU A 259 9.14 -21.85 6.18
CA LEU A 259 8.52 -23.01 6.83
C LEU A 259 9.62 -24.00 7.24
N PRO A 260 9.70 -24.34 8.53
CA PRO A 260 10.72 -25.26 9.00
C PRO A 260 10.43 -26.68 8.47
N GLY A 261 11.45 -27.30 7.88
CA GLY A 261 11.47 -28.76 7.77
C GLY A 261 11.92 -29.34 9.11
N ASP A 262 13.17 -29.86 9.15
CA ASP A 262 13.81 -30.36 10.38
C ASP A 262 14.51 -29.23 11.20
N ALA A 263 14.34 -27.95 10.82
CA ALA A 263 14.99 -26.84 11.49
C ALA A 263 14.30 -26.47 12.81
N SER A 264 15.06 -25.87 13.72
CA SER A 264 14.51 -25.31 14.97
C SER A 264 13.49 -24.20 14.67
N MET A 265 12.30 -24.33 15.23
CA MET A 265 11.22 -23.35 15.10
C MET A 265 11.65 -21.97 15.57
N ASP A 266 12.42 -21.87 16.65
CA ASP A 266 12.86 -20.59 17.23
C ASP A 266 13.75 -19.79 16.29
N VAL A 267 14.68 -20.46 15.59
CA VAL A 267 15.58 -19.79 14.64
C VAL A 267 14.79 -19.22 13.46
N VAL A 268 13.84 -19.98 12.96
CA VAL A 268 13.00 -19.58 11.83
C VAL A 268 12.05 -18.46 12.25
N ALA A 269 11.42 -18.56 13.42
CA ALA A 269 10.55 -17.53 13.97
C ALA A 269 11.31 -16.20 14.19
N ALA A 270 12.54 -16.27 14.72
CA ALA A 270 13.38 -15.08 14.90
C ALA A 270 13.65 -14.36 13.57
N GLU A 271 13.99 -15.11 12.52
CA GLU A 271 14.25 -14.53 11.19
C GLU A 271 12.96 -13.99 10.54
N TYR A 272 11.83 -14.72 10.64
CA TYR A 272 10.54 -14.22 10.19
C TYR A 272 10.17 -12.91 10.86
N ASN A 273 10.31 -12.85 12.18
CA ASN A 273 10.01 -11.66 12.99
C ASN A 273 10.89 -10.48 12.61
N ARG A 274 12.18 -10.71 12.40
CA ARG A 274 13.14 -9.68 11.98
C ARG A 274 12.78 -9.07 10.63
N GLN A 275 12.52 -9.91 9.62
CA GLN A 275 12.15 -9.46 8.27
C GLN A 275 10.82 -8.71 8.28
N THR A 276 9.81 -9.26 8.97
CA THR A 276 8.48 -8.65 9.10
C THR A 276 8.56 -7.29 9.80
N ALA A 277 9.36 -7.19 10.87
CA ALA A 277 9.56 -5.94 11.58
C ALA A 277 10.18 -4.85 10.70
N ALA A 278 11.15 -5.20 9.86
CA ALA A 278 11.77 -4.26 8.92
C ALA A 278 10.75 -3.77 7.87
N GLU A 279 10.09 -4.69 7.18
CA GLU A 279 9.07 -4.36 6.16
C GLU A 279 7.97 -3.45 6.71
N LEU A 280 7.37 -3.83 7.84
CA LEU A 280 6.28 -3.05 8.44
C LEU A 280 6.74 -1.67 8.93
N THR A 281 8.00 -1.55 9.38
CA THR A 281 8.59 -0.27 9.77
C THR A 281 8.68 0.67 8.56
N HIS A 282 9.12 0.16 7.41
CA HIS A 282 9.25 0.97 6.19
C HIS A 282 7.89 1.31 5.59
N ALA A 283 6.92 0.39 5.63
CA ALA A 283 5.53 0.67 5.24
C ALA A 283 4.91 1.80 6.10
N ARG A 284 5.09 1.75 7.43
CA ARG A 284 4.69 2.82 8.35
C ARG A 284 5.35 4.15 7.99
N ASP A 285 6.65 4.14 7.75
CA ASP A 285 7.42 5.36 7.44
C ASP A 285 6.92 6.02 6.15
N PHE A 286 6.55 5.23 5.15
CA PHE A 286 5.96 5.74 3.92
C PHE A 286 4.57 6.36 4.16
N ALA A 287 3.73 5.72 4.96
CA ALA A 287 2.44 6.29 5.35
C ALA A 287 2.63 7.61 6.13
N LEU A 288 3.53 7.63 7.11
CA LEU A 288 3.87 8.84 7.88
C LEU A 288 4.38 9.99 7.00
N LEU A 289 5.10 9.69 5.92
CA LEU A 289 5.59 10.70 5.00
C LEU A 289 4.46 11.48 4.33
N HIS A 290 3.35 10.81 3.95
CA HIS A 290 2.17 11.47 3.40
C HIS A 290 1.57 12.49 4.37
N TYR A 291 1.47 12.12 5.64
CA TYR A 291 1.00 13.02 6.70
C TYR A 291 1.99 14.17 6.97
N ARG A 292 3.27 13.86 7.02
CA ARG A 292 4.33 14.82 7.35
C ARG A 292 4.52 15.91 6.32
N LEU A 293 4.42 15.57 5.04
CA LEU A 293 4.65 16.48 3.92
C LEU A 293 3.37 17.15 3.41
N ASN A 294 2.20 16.84 3.98
CA ASN A 294 0.94 17.44 3.56
C ASN A 294 0.96 18.97 3.73
N GLY A 295 0.63 19.69 2.66
CA GLY A 295 0.66 21.17 2.61
C GLY A 295 -0.59 21.86 3.13
N ARG A 296 -1.59 21.15 3.68
CA ARG A 296 -2.82 21.77 4.23
C ARG A 296 -2.52 22.47 5.56
N GLU A 297 -2.80 23.76 5.64
CA GLU A 297 -2.53 24.59 6.81
C GLU A 297 -3.83 25.01 7.50
N GLY A 298 -3.75 25.24 8.83
CA GLY A 298 -4.89 25.66 9.63
C GLY A 298 -5.87 24.53 9.98
N GLU A 299 -5.52 23.28 9.68
CA GLU A 299 -6.32 22.11 9.97
C GLU A 299 -5.62 21.24 11.04
N PRO A 300 -6.31 20.95 12.18
CA PRO A 300 -5.66 20.33 13.34
C PRO A 300 -4.94 19.02 13.05
N LEU A 301 -5.51 18.13 12.24
CA LEU A 301 -4.91 16.86 11.88
C LEU A 301 -3.55 17.05 11.19
N TRP A 302 -3.54 17.86 10.13
CA TRP A 302 -2.36 18.05 9.28
C TRP A 302 -1.30 18.91 9.96
N ASP A 303 -1.73 19.93 10.72
CA ASP A 303 -0.82 20.77 11.52
C ASP A 303 -0.11 19.97 12.62
N GLN A 304 -0.82 19.03 13.27
CA GLN A 304 -0.24 18.10 14.26
C GLN A 304 0.72 17.11 13.59
N ALA A 305 0.33 16.52 12.46
CA ALA A 305 1.14 15.56 11.73
C ALA A 305 2.48 16.16 11.26
N ARG A 306 2.47 17.40 10.76
CA ARG A 306 3.69 18.12 10.38
C ARG A 306 4.65 18.37 11.55
N LYS A 307 4.14 18.51 12.76
CA LYS A 307 4.92 18.79 13.98
C LYS A 307 5.31 17.51 14.72
N ALA A 308 4.69 16.39 14.43
CA ALA A 308 4.95 15.12 15.11
C ALA A 308 6.41 14.69 14.93
N ALA A 309 6.95 14.04 15.96
CA ALA A 309 8.27 13.42 15.87
C ALA A 309 8.25 12.28 14.83
N VAL A 310 9.24 12.26 13.96
CA VAL A 310 9.39 11.19 12.97
C VAL A 310 10.36 10.12 13.48
N PRO A 311 10.12 8.83 13.15
CA PRO A 311 11.06 7.76 13.44
C PRO A 311 12.44 8.03 12.82
N ALA A 312 13.50 7.49 13.43
CA ALA A 312 14.87 7.71 12.97
C ALA A 312 15.10 7.29 11.51
N THR A 313 14.49 6.18 11.08
CA THR A 313 14.54 5.67 9.70
C THR A 313 13.94 6.65 8.71
N LEU A 314 12.77 7.21 8.99
CA LEU A 314 12.14 8.24 8.17
C LEU A 314 12.92 9.55 8.23
N GLY A 315 13.38 9.95 9.42
CA GLY A 315 14.18 11.17 9.60
C GLY A 315 15.46 11.15 8.75
N TYR A 316 16.11 9.99 8.67
CA TYR A 316 17.29 9.83 7.82
C TYR A 316 16.96 9.94 6.31
N LYS A 317 15.87 9.31 5.84
CA LYS A 317 15.40 9.43 4.44
C LYS A 317 15.10 10.90 4.09
N LEU A 318 14.37 11.61 4.97
CA LEU A 318 14.06 13.04 4.80
C LEU A 318 15.32 13.90 4.69
N GLN A 319 16.30 13.70 5.59
CA GLN A 319 17.56 14.44 5.57
C GLN A 319 18.37 14.14 4.31
N LEU A 320 18.48 12.87 3.93
CA LEU A 320 19.25 12.46 2.76
C LEU A 320 18.64 13.06 1.48
N TYR A 321 17.31 12.96 1.32
CA TYR A 321 16.63 13.52 0.15
C TYR A 321 16.74 15.06 0.11
N ALA A 322 16.46 15.74 1.22
CA ALA A 322 16.55 17.20 1.31
C ALA A 322 17.97 17.76 1.07
N ASN A 323 19.00 16.95 1.29
CA ASN A 323 20.38 17.38 1.04
C ASN A 323 20.88 17.01 -0.36
N LEU A 324 20.58 15.80 -0.85
CA LEU A 324 21.24 15.22 -2.02
C LEU A 324 20.26 14.73 -3.10
N GLY A 325 18.93 14.81 -2.90
CA GLY A 325 17.95 14.23 -3.80
C GLY A 325 18.06 12.71 -3.92
N ARG A 326 18.52 12.03 -2.87
CA ARG A 326 18.68 10.56 -2.84
C ARG A 326 17.86 9.97 -1.71
N VAL A 327 17.40 8.76 -1.91
CA VAL A 327 16.67 7.98 -0.90
C VAL A 327 17.54 6.84 -0.39
N ALA A 328 17.61 6.66 0.93
CA ALA A 328 18.20 5.46 1.52
C ALA A 328 17.22 4.30 1.40
N MET A 329 17.59 3.26 0.67
CA MET A 329 16.83 2.01 0.60
C MET A 329 17.38 1.03 1.63
N TYR A 330 16.46 0.37 2.34
CA TYR A 330 16.78 -0.62 3.37
C TYR A 330 16.40 -2.01 2.93
N ASP A 331 16.92 -3.03 3.59
CA ASP A 331 16.49 -4.41 3.39
C ASP A 331 15.00 -4.57 3.73
N PHE A 332 14.29 -5.39 2.96
CA PHE A 332 12.85 -5.62 3.11
C PHE A 332 11.98 -4.36 2.93
N GLU A 333 12.43 -3.43 2.11
CA GLU A 333 11.65 -2.24 1.77
C GLU A 333 10.47 -2.65 0.85
N PRO A 334 9.19 -2.49 1.27
CA PRO A 334 8.04 -2.86 0.44
C PRO A 334 7.73 -1.81 -0.63
N ILE A 335 8.38 -0.65 -0.58
CA ILE A 335 8.16 0.49 -1.46
C ILE A 335 9.42 0.73 -2.28
N GLU A 336 9.27 0.85 -3.60
CA GLU A 336 10.36 1.14 -4.49
C GLU A 336 10.89 2.57 -4.32
N GLU A 337 12.18 2.76 -4.56
CA GLU A 337 12.85 4.06 -4.47
C GLU A 337 12.10 5.17 -5.22
N ILE A 338 11.60 4.85 -6.43
CA ILE A 338 10.88 5.83 -7.26
C ILE A 338 9.60 6.33 -6.61
N ALA A 339 8.91 5.52 -5.80
CA ALA A 339 7.71 5.97 -5.09
C ALA A 339 8.05 6.99 -3.99
N TRP A 340 9.13 6.76 -3.25
CA TRP A 340 9.66 7.72 -2.30
C TRP A 340 10.05 9.05 -2.97
N ILE A 341 10.78 8.97 -4.09
CA ILE A 341 11.21 10.13 -4.88
C ILE A 341 10.00 10.92 -5.37
N ASN A 342 9.00 10.24 -5.95
CA ASN A 342 7.78 10.88 -6.42
C ASN A 342 7.03 11.59 -5.28
N LEU A 343 6.93 10.97 -4.12
CA LEU A 343 6.25 11.58 -2.98
C LEU A 343 7.01 12.82 -2.47
N PHE A 344 8.33 12.75 -2.33
CA PHE A 344 9.14 13.92 -1.98
C PHE A 344 8.99 15.05 -3.00
N ASP A 345 9.12 14.72 -4.28
CA ASP A 345 9.10 15.69 -5.37
C ASP A 345 7.72 16.38 -5.52
N GLU A 346 6.64 15.63 -5.53
CA GLU A 346 5.28 16.16 -5.67
C GLU A 346 4.82 16.93 -4.41
N GLN A 347 5.37 16.63 -3.23
CA GLN A 347 5.16 17.39 -2.00
C GLN A 347 6.13 18.58 -1.86
N GLY A 348 6.88 18.91 -2.91
CA GLY A 348 7.68 20.11 -2.99
C GLY A 348 9.00 20.11 -2.23
N VAL A 349 9.50 18.95 -1.81
CA VAL A 349 10.82 18.85 -1.17
C VAL A 349 11.91 19.04 -2.23
N GLN A 350 12.61 20.17 -2.16
CA GLN A 350 13.71 20.48 -3.07
C GLN A 350 15.05 20.12 -2.43
N PRO A 351 15.89 19.30 -3.09
CA PRO A 351 17.24 19.01 -2.62
C PRO A 351 18.13 20.28 -2.63
N ARG A 352 19.00 20.39 -1.63
CA ARG A 352 19.97 21.51 -1.55
C ARG A 352 21.08 21.42 -2.58
N SER A 353 21.42 20.21 -3.02
CA SER A 353 22.44 19.96 -4.03
C SER A 353 22.04 18.78 -4.90
N LEU A 354 22.47 18.83 -6.15
CA LEU A 354 22.29 17.77 -7.12
C LEU A 354 23.59 16.96 -7.29
N HIS A 355 23.49 15.85 -7.99
CA HIS A 355 24.67 15.07 -8.37
C HIS A 355 25.69 15.96 -9.11
N PRO A 356 26.98 15.93 -8.74
CA PRO A 356 27.98 16.81 -9.37
C PRO A 356 28.03 16.73 -10.89
N ILE A 357 27.82 15.54 -11.47
CA ILE A 357 27.74 15.36 -12.92
C ILE A 357 26.52 16.10 -13.50
N ALA A 358 25.34 16.06 -12.82
CA ALA A 358 24.17 16.79 -13.27
C ALA A 358 24.41 18.32 -13.29
N GLN A 359 25.18 18.82 -12.34
CA GLN A 359 25.60 20.23 -12.31
C GLN A 359 26.60 20.58 -13.39
N GLY A 360 27.52 19.66 -13.74
CA GLY A 360 28.57 19.87 -14.72
C GLY A 360 28.14 19.69 -16.20
N VAL A 361 26.99 19.04 -16.44
CA VAL A 361 26.45 18.88 -17.80
C VAL A 361 25.74 20.16 -18.23
N GLY A 362 25.97 20.59 -19.49
CA GLY A 362 25.31 21.77 -20.05
C GLY A 362 23.77 21.57 -20.10
N ALA A 363 23.04 22.61 -19.70
CA ALA A 363 21.57 22.60 -19.61
C ALA A 363 20.90 22.13 -20.92
N GLU A 364 21.41 22.52 -22.08
CA GLU A 364 20.85 22.11 -23.39
C GLU A 364 20.93 20.61 -23.63
N HIS A 365 22.00 19.93 -23.20
CA HIS A 365 22.12 18.49 -23.35
C HIS A 365 21.09 17.72 -22.49
N LEU A 366 20.85 18.20 -21.25
CA LEU A 366 19.85 17.61 -20.38
C LEU A 366 18.43 17.87 -20.90
N LYS A 367 18.18 19.06 -21.45
CA LYS A 367 16.92 19.40 -22.11
C LYS A 367 16.65 18.52 -23.32
N GLU A 368 17.60 18.38 -24.23
CA GLU A 368 17.47 17.49 -25.38
C GLU A 368 17.19 16.04 -24.95
N HIS A 369 17.88 15.57 -23.91
CA HIS A 369 17.63 14.23 -23.37
C HIS A 369 16.19 14.10 -22.84
N ALA A 370 15.74 15.03 -22.02
CA ALA A 370 14.39 15.04 -21.46
C ALA A 370 13.31 15.13 -22.56
N GLU A 371 13.53 15.95 -23.59
CA GLU A 371 12.63 16.08 -24.75
C GLU A 371 12.56 14.78 -25.56
N LYS A 372 13.67 14.07 -25.77
CA LYS A 372 13.71 12.75 -26.40
C LYS A 372 12.91 11.72 -25.60
N VAL A 373 13.12 11.68 -24.29
CA VAL A 373 12.37 10.79 -23.38
C VAL A 373 10.88 11.10 -23.49
N ARG A 374 10.49 12.36 -23.34
CA ARG A 374 9.08 12.78 -23.39
C ARG A 374 8.42 12.45 -24.72
N SER A 375 9.13 12.68 -25.84
CA SER A 375 8.63 12.37 -27.18
C SER A 375 8.39 10.86 -27.37
N ALA A 376 9.30 10.02 -26.91
CA ALA A 376 9.14 8.57 -26.95
C ALA A 376 7.93 8.10 -26.13
N LEU A 377 7.74 8.67 -24.93
CA LEU A 377 6.58 8.37 -24.08
C LEU A 377 5.27 8.82 -24.72
N MET A 378 5.22 10.02 -25.32
CA MET A 378 4.04 10.54 -26.01
C MET A 378 3.65 9.68 -27.20
N ASN A 379 4.63 9.23 -28.00
CA ASN A 379 4.38 8.33 -29.13
C ASN A 379 3.76 7.00 -28.66
N THR A 380 4.28 6.43 -27.58
CA THR A 380 3.73 5.20 -26.97
C THR A 380 2.31 5.45 -26.43
N LEU A 381 2.11 6.54 -25.71
CA LEU A 381 0.81 6.92 -25.13
C LEU A 381 -0.28 7.05 -26.21
N THR A 382 0.05 7.63 -27.35
CA THR A 382 -0.90 7.83 -28.46
C THR A 382 -1.43 6.50 -28.99
N GLY A 383 -0.59 5.44 -28.99
CA GLY A 383 -0.96 4.09 -29.43
C GLY A 383 -1.76 3.27 -28.39
N MET A 384 -1.82 3.71 -27.13
CA MET A 384 -2.54 2.97 -26.07
C MET A 384 -4.07 3.16 -26.22
N PRO A 385 -4.88 2.10 -26.02
CA PRO A 385 -6.34 2.23 -25.99
C PRO A 385 -6.79 3.02 -24.74
N SER A 386 -8.02 3.53 -24.77
CA SER A 386 -8.67 3.98 -23.53
C SER A 386 -8.84 2.80 -22.56
N HIS A 387 -8.92 3.08 -21.26
CA HIS A 387 -9.15 2.03 -20.25
C HIS A 387 -10.47 1.27 -20.50
N ALA A 388 -11.51 1.97 -20.93
CA ALA A 388 -12.79 1.37 -21.30
C ALA A 388 -12.66 0.37 -22.46
N GLU A 389 -11.94 0.74 -23.53
CA GLU A 389 -11.68 -0.15 -24.68
C GLU A 389 -10.85 -1.36 -24.25
N PHE A 390 -9.82 -1.15 -23.41
CA PHE A 390 -9.01 -2.25 -22.88
C PHE A 390 -9.89 -3.25 -22.10
N LEU A 391 -10.70 -2.77 -21.15
CA LEU A 391 -11.58 -3.62 -20.35
C LEU A 391 -12.62 -4.36 -21.23
N SER A 392 -13.16 -3.70 -22.24
CA SER A 392 -14.08 -4.33 -23.19
C SER A 392 -13.43 -5.49 -23.95
N ARG A 393 -12.18 -5.32 -24.40
CA ARG A 393 -11.40 -6.39 -25.06
C ARG A 393 -11.14 -7.58 -24.13
N VAL A 394 -10.73 -7.30 -22.90
CA VAL A 394 -10.52 -8.36 -21.89
C VAL A 394 -11.81 -9.11 -21.64
N LYS A 395 -12.92 -8.41 -21.45
CA LYS A 395 -14.23 -9.03 -21.20
C LYS A 395 -14.67 -9.95 -22.34
N SER A 396 -14.46 -9.53 -23.60
CA SER A 396 -14.81 -10.34 -24.78
C SER A 396 -14.02 -11.63 -24.89
N GLN A 397 -12.78 -11.69 -24.37
CA GLN A 397 -11.96 -12.90 -24.34
C GLN A 397 -12.50 -13.96 -23.37
N PHE A 398 -13.08 -13.53 -22.23
CA PHE A 398 -13.63 -14.44 -21.22
C PHE A 398 -15.09 -14.85 -21.47
N THR A 399 -15.83 -14.11 -22.30
CA THR A 399 -17.24 -14.44 -22.63
C THR A 399 -17.35 -15.48 -23.75
N ASN A 400 -16.27 -15.77 -24.46
CA ASN A 400 -16.20 -16.71 -25.58
C ASN A 400 -15.63 -18.11 -25.18
N HIS A 401 -15.49 -18.34 -23.90
CA HIS A 401 -15.16 -19.63 -23.28
C HIS A 401 -16.23 -20.05 -22.28
#